data_10de17be3f854579737538084e74a2c9
#
_entry.id   10de17be3f854579737538084e74a2c9
#
_cell.length_a   1.000
_cell.length_b   1.000
_cell.length_c   1.000
_cell.angle_alpha   90.00
_cell.angle_beta   90.00
_cell.angle_gamma   90.00
#
_symmetry.space_group_name_H-M   'P 1'
#
loop_
_entity.id
_entity.type
_entity.pdbx_description
1 polymer ?
#
loop_
_entity_poly.entity_id
_entity_poly.type
_entity_poly.pdbx_seq_one_letter_code
_entity_poly.pdbx_strand_id
1 'polypeptide(L)'
;MCEHEIERKVALITSGNSDAEQSFVHTDHLDRDLYTSSQTRERALNAAIVQANISESFEEHLGIFDAFYADDIEVSSETHEEKIRGKARVRALLCDFLIPLHIMAEIGGLQVSIRQIAMPGDTAGETHSEWTLDLVGVSGRTCTVSWRALRKWNGSRVVYEHHYEHQQSGGPLTMADLSFDVFEQYDCALEE
;
A
#
# COMPACT_ATOMS: atom_id res chain seq x y z
N MET A 1 -4.92 -7.44 -16.81
CA MET A 1 -4.99 -8.63 -15.94
C MET A 1 -6.39 -8.67 -15.34
N CYS A 2 -7.13 -9.79 -15.47
CA CYS A 2 -8.56 -9.82 -15.15
C CYS A 2 -8.80 -9.87 -13.63
N GLU A 3 -9.84 -9.17 -13.12
CA GLU A 3 -10.33 -9.21 -11.74
C GLU A 3 -10.35 -10.63 -11.11
N HIS A 4 -10.63 -11.64 -11.92
CA HIS A 4 -10.66 -13.06 -11.49
C HIS A 4 -9.30 -13.64 -11.04
N GLU A 5 -8.18 -13.04 -11.42
CA GLU A 5 -6.86 -13.54 -11.03
C GLU A 5 -6.43 -12.97 -9.67
N ILE A 6 -6.84 -11.74 -9.38
CA ILE A 6 -6.63 -11.11 -8.07
C ILE A 6 -7.50 -11.79 -7.03
N GLU A 7 -8.79 -12.07 -7.34
CA GLU A 7 -9.68 -12.82 -6.47
C GLU A 7 -9.19 -14.26 -6.18
N ARG A 8 -8.58 -14.94 -7.17
CA ARG A 8 -7.98 -16.26 -6.97
C ARG A 8 -6.75 -16.23 -6.08
N LYS A 9 -5.89 -15.22 -6.20
CA LYS A 9 -4.71 -15.07 -5.32
C LYS A 9 -5.14 -14.77 -3.88
N VAL A 10 -6.17 -13.95 -3.70
CA VAL A 10 -6.75 -13.66 -2.35
C VAL A 10 -7.43 -14.90 -1.78
N ALA A 11 -8.18 -15.67 -2.57
CA ALA A 11 -8.85 -16.89 -2.12
C ALA A 11 -7.87 -18.01 -1.72
N LEU A 12 -6.71 -18.11 -2.39
CA LEU A 12 -5.66 -19.09 -2.06
C LEU A 12 -4.95 -18.81 -0.72
N ILE A 13 -4.90 -17.54 -0.32
CA ILE A 13 -4.28 -17.14 0.95
C ILE A 13 -5.24 -17.33 2.13
N THR A 14 -6.57 -17.32 1.87
CA THR A 14 -7.61 -17.43 2.92
C THR A 14 -8.10 -18.86 3.18
N SER A 15 -7.77 -19.86 2.34
CA SER A 15 -8.30 -21.23 2.43
C SER A 15 -7.49 -22.21 3.28
N GLY A 16 -6.47 -21.77 4.00
CA GLY A 16 -5.65 -22.61 4.88
C GLY A 16 -6.00 -22.45 6.35
N ASN A 17 -7.02 -23.13 6.84
CA ASN A 17 -7.20 -23.80 8.13
C ASN A 17 -8.65 -23.74 8.60
N SER A 18 -9.34 -24.85 8.40
CA SER A 18 -10.50 -25.22 9.20
C SER A 18 -10.25 -26.63 9.73
N ASP A 19 -10.14 -26.75 11.03
CA ASP A 19 -10.76 -27.80 11.85
C ASP A 19 -10.25 -27.67 13.29
N ALA A 20 -11.16 -27.36 14.21
CA ALA A 20 -11.34 -28.02 15.48
C ALA A 20 -12.16 -27.20 16.49
N GLU A 21 -13.25 -27.81 16.90
CA GLU A 21 -13.95 -27.79 18.18
C GLU A 21 -14.82 -26.59 18.58
N GLN A 22 -16.12 -26.87 18.56
CA GLN A 22 -17.26 -26.13 19.16
C GLN A 22 -17.26 -26.26 20.66
N SER A 23 -17.36 -25.14 21.41
CA SER A 23 -18.16 -25.07 22.64
C SER A 23 -18.26 -23.64 23.20
N PHE A 24 -19.50 -23.11 23.27
CA PHE A 24 -20.09 -22.11 24.16
C PHE A 24 -19.28 -20.90 24.67
N VAL A 25 -19.56 -19.70 24.12
CA VAL A 25 -20.04 -18.45 24.77
C VAL A 25 -20.31 -17.41 23.66
N HIS A 26 -21.54 -16.86 23.59
CA HIS A 26 -22.13 -16.31 22.36
C HIS A 26 -21.80 -14.82 22.05
N THR A 27 -21.04 -14.12 22.83
CA THR A 27 -20.63 -12.72 22.56
C THR A 27 -19.12 -12.57 22.30
N ASP A 28 -18.27 -13.34 22.96
CA ASP A 28 -16.81 -13.29 22.78
C ASP A 28 -16.35 -13.88 21.44
N HIS A 29 -17.15 -14.76 20.81
CA HIS A 29 -16.78 -15.39 19.53
C HIS A 29 -16.91 -14.44 18.34
N LEU A 30 -17.93 -13.59 18.30
CA LEU A 30 -18.13 -12.64 17.19
C LEU A 30 -16.99 -11.62 17.12
N ASP A 31 -16.55 -11.11 18.27
CA ASP A 31 -15.42 -10.17 18.34
C ASP A 31 -14.10 -10.85 17.98
N ARG A 32 -13.90 -12.10 18.38
CA ARG A 32 -12.69 -12.85 18.08
C ARG A 32 -12.59 -13.23 16.59
N ASP A 33 -13.70 -13.60 15.97
CA ASP A 33 -13.75 -13.93 14.54
C ASP A 33 -13.57 -12.66 13.68
N LEU A 34 -14.13 -11.52 14.07
CA LEU A 34 -13.92 -10.23 13.43
C LEU A 34 -12.47 -9.78 13.56
N TYR A 35 -11.87 -9.94 14.73
CA TYR A 35 -10.46 -9.61 14.99
C TYR A 35 -9.52 -10.47 14.15
N THR A 36 -9.71 -11.79 14.13
CA THR A 36 -8.92 -12.71 13.32
C THR A 36 -9.10 -12.46 11.83
N SER A 37 -10.32 -12.11 11.41
CA SER A 37 -10.64 -11.80 10.02
C SER A 37 -9.98 -10.50 9.54
N SER A 38 -10.03 -9.40 10.31
CA SER A 38 -9.41 -8.14 9.93
C SER A 38 -7.88 -8.25 9.88
N GLN A 39 -7.25 -8.94 10.82
CA GLN A 39 -5.80 -9.19 10.78
C GLN A 39 -5.36 -10.02 9.58
N THR A 40 -6.15 -11.05 9.23
CA THR A 40 -5.86 -11.88 8.05
C THR A 40 -5.94 -11.04 6.78
N ARG A 41 -6.94 -10.16 6.67
CA ARG A 41 -7.09 -9.24 5.53
C ARG A 41 -6.01 -8.18 5.47
N GLU A 42 -5.62 -7.63 6.62
CA GLU A 42 -4.49 -6.71 6.73
C GLU A 42 -3.21 -7.35 6.19
N ARG A 43 -2.92 -8.58 6.58
CA ARG A 43 -1.75 -9.32 6.07
C ARG A 43 -1.85 -9.55 4.56
N ALA A 44 -3.03 -9.87 4.05
CA ALA A 44 -3.26 -10.08 2.62
C ALA A 44 -3.08 -8.79 1.82
N LEU A 45 -3.65 -7.67 2.28
CA LEU A 45 -3.46 -6.34 1.69
C LEU A 45 -1.97 -5.97 1.67
N ASN A 46 -1.31 -6.09 2.82
CA ASN A 46 0.08 -5.74 2.96
C ASN A 46 1.00 -6.60 2.09
N ALA A 47 0.74 -7.91 2.03
CA ALA A 47 1.49 -8.83 1.17
C ALA A 47 1.29 -8.48 -0.32
N ALA A 48 0.08 -8.13 -0.73
CA ALA A 48 -0.20 -7.70 -2.10
C ALA A 48 0.58 -6.44 -2.47
N ILE A 49 0.58 -5.41 -1.60
CA ILE A 49 1.33 -4.17 -1.83
C ILE A 49 2.84 -4.42 -1.92
N VAL A 50 3.40 -5.24 -1.03
CA VAL A 50 4.84 -5.56 -1.04
C VAL A 50 5.24 -6.39 -2.27
N GLN A 51 4.34 -7.24 -2.77
CA GLN A 51 4.59 -8.08 -3.96
C GLN A 51 4.43 -7.31 -5.27
N ALA A 52 3.65 -6.24 -5.27
CA ALA A 52 3.50 -5.39 -6.44
C ALA A 52 4.82 -4.65 -6.73
N ASN A 53 5.28 -4.74 -7.97
CA ASN A 53 6.52 -4.07 -8.39
C ASN A 53 6.21 -2.73 -9.05
N ILE A 54 6.50 -1.64 -8.34
CA ILE A 54 6.22 -0.29 -8.84
C ILE A 54 7.00 0.03 -10.12
N SER A 55 8.17 -0.57 -10.34
CA SER A 55 8.93 -0.37 -11.57
C SER A 55 8.31 -1.05 -12.79
N GLU A 56 7.49 -2.06 -12.59
CA GLU A 56 6.80 -2.76 -13.67
C GLU A 56 5.41 -2.19 -13.95
N SER A 57 4.65 -1.88 -12.89
CA SER A 57 3.29 -1.37 -13.06
C SER A 57 2.77 -0.67 -11.81
N PHE A 58 2.38 0.58 -11.94
CA PHE A 58 1.63 1.28 -10.88
C PHE A 58 0.14 0.91 -10.88
N GLU A 59 -0.39 0.41 -11.98
CA GLU A 59 -1.78 -0.06 -12.09
C GLU A 59 -2.05 -1.26 -11.19
N GLU A 60 -1.04 -2.09 -10.90
CA GLU A 60 -1.17 -3.20 -9.96
C GLU A 60 -1.50 -2.70 -8.55
N HIS A 61 -0.83 -1.63 -8.10
CA HIS A 61 -1.14 -0.98 -6.82
C HIS A 61 -2.54 -0.36 -6.80
N LEU A 62 -2.98 0.25 -7.92
CA LEU A 62 -4.34 0.77 -8.04
C LEU A 62 -5.38 -0.36 -8.01
N GLY A 63 -5.10 -1.50 -8.64
CA GLY A 63 -5.95 -2.69 -8.57
C GLY A 63 -6.09 -3.24 -7.16
N ILE A 64 -4.99 -3.27 -6.38
CA ILE A 64 -5.01 -3.64 -4.97
C ILE A 64 -5.88 -2.66 -4.17
N PHE A 65 -5.69 -1.35 -4.37
CA PHE A 65 -6.53 -0.34 -3.74
C PHE A 65 -8.01 -0.55 -4.07
N ASP A 66 -8.35 -0.76 -5.35
CA ASP A 66 -9.73 -0.99 -5.79
C ASP A 66 -10.32 -2.27 -5.19
N ALA A 67 -9.50 -3.29 -4.95
CA ALA A 67 -9.94 -4.55 -4.35
C ALA A 67 -10.19 -4.48 -2.84
N PHE A 68 -9.42 -3.70 -2.09
CA PHE A 68 -9.47 -3.70 -0.63
C PHE A 68 -10.18 -2.51 0.00
N TYR A 69 -10.37 -1.39 -0.71
CA TYR A 69 -10.93 -0.18 -0.13
C TYR A 69 -12.39 0.02 -0.51
N ALA A 70 -13.19 0.54 0.43
CA ALA A 70 -14.61 0.82 0.24
C ALA A 70 -14.81 2.11 -0.59
N ASP A 71 -15.98 2.25 -1.21
CA ASP A 71 -16.30 3.42 -2.03
C ASP A 71 -16.40 4.71 -1.20
N ASP A 72 -16.78 4.59 0.08
CA ASP A 72 -16.92 5.69 1.06
C ASP A 72 -15.69 5.85 1.97
N ILE A 73 -14.53 5.28 1.59
CA ILE A 73 -13.27 5.37 2.34
C ILE A 73 -12.96 6.81 2.76
N GLU A 74 -12.52 6.97 4.01
CA GLU A 74 -11.93 8.19 4.55
C GLU A 74 -10.45 7.95 4.83
N VAL A 75 -9.58 8.81 4.29
CA VAL A 75 -8.13 8.80 4.57
C VAL A 75 -7.73 10.10 5.25
N SER A 76 -6.92 10.01 6.27
CA SER A 76 -6.34 11.14 6.99
C SER A 76 -4.84 10.90 7.27
N SER A 77 -4.11 11.98 7.52
CA SER A 77 -2.69 11.93 7.87
C SER A 77 -2.36 13.02 8.87
N GLU A 78 -1.39 12.79 9.75
CA GLU A 78 -0.84 13.83 10.64
C GLU A 78 -0.17 14.97 9.88
N THR A 79 0.29 14.71 8.64
CA THR A 79 0.96 15.71 7.80
C THR A 79 0.01 16.58 7.01
N HIS A 80 -1.29 16.26 6.99
CA HIS A 80 -2.31 16.98 6.24
C HIS A 80 -3.53 17.24 7.10
N GLU A 81 -3.99 18.49 7.16
CA GLU A 81 -5.16 18.87 7.94
C GLU A 81 -6.48 18.34 7.37
N GLU A 82 -6.55 18.18 6.05
CA GLU A 82 -7.76 17.75 5.39
C GLU A 82 -7.89 16.22 5.36
N LYS A 83 -9.08 15.74 5.71
CA LYS A 83 -9.50 14.36 5.48
C LYS A 83 -10.03 14.22 4.06
N ILE A 84 -9.55 13.19 3.38
CA ILE A 84 -9.95 12.88 2.01
C ILE A 84 -11.02 11.80 2.08
N ARG A 85 -12.17 12.04 1.45
CA ARG A 85 -13.29 11.11 1.43
C ARG A 85 -13.67 10.69 0.02
N GLY A 86 -14.04 9.41 -0.09
CA GLY A 86 -14.49 8.78 -1.31
C GLY A 86 -13.36 8.20 -2.14
N LYS A 87 -13.58 6.98 -2.61
CA LYS A 87 -12.60 6.16 -3.31
C LYS A 87 -11.96 6.86 -4.52
N ALA A 88 -12.77 7.58 -5.30
CA ALA A 88 -12.27 8.28 -6.49
C ALA A 88 -11.22 9.36 -6.14
N ARG A 89 -11.45 10.13 -5.05
CA ARG A 89 -10.51 11.17 -4.61
C ARG A 89 -9.23 10.58 -4.02
N VAL A 90 -9.37 9.54 -3.20
CA VAL A 90 -8.19 8.84 -2.63
C VAL A 90 -7.38 8.18 -3.74
N ARG A 91 -8.05 7.57 -4.74
CA ARG A 91 -7.40 6.98 -5.90
C ARG A 91 -6.62 8.01 -6.72
N ALA A 92 -7.19 9.20 -6.93
CA ALA A 92 -6.49 10.29 -7.62
C ALA A 92 -5.20 10.70 -6.88
N LEU A 93 -5.28 10.89 -5.56
CA LEU A 93 -4.09 11.17 -4.74
C LEU A 93 -3.05 10.04 -4.81
N LEU A 94 -3.49 8.80 -4.80
CA LEU A 94 -2.59 7.65 -4.95
C LEU A 94 -1.92 7.64 -6.33
N CYS A 95 -2.61 8.02 -7.40
CA CYS A 95 -2.02 8.20 -8.73
C CYS A 95 -0.96 9.30 -8.73
N ASP A 96 -1.23 10.45 -8.08
CA ASP A 96 -0.28 11.56 -7.97
C ASP A 96 1.04 11.16 -7.28
N PHE A 97 0.99 10.14 -6.43
CA PHE A 97 2.16 9.56 -5.78
C PHE A 97 2.81 8.43 -6.60
N LEU A 98 2.01 7.47 -7.08
CA LEU A 98 2.51 6.24 -7.71
C LEU A 98 3.09 6.48 -9.11
N ILE A 99 2.49 7.37 -9.91
CA ILE A 99 2.93 7.62 -11.29
C ILE A 99 4.35 8.21 -11.32
N PRO A 100 4.67 9.29 -10.57
CA PRO A 100 6.04 9.79 -10.50
C PRO A 100 7.03 8.75 -9.97
N LEU A 101 6.63 7.97 -8.95
CA LEU A 101 7.49 6.94 -8.39
C LEU A 101 7.78 5.82 -9.41
N HIS A 102 6.77 5.39 -10.17
CA HIS A 102 6.91 4.44 -11.28
C HIS A 102 7.87 4.95 -12.35
N ILE A 103 7.68 6.19 -12.81
CA ILE A 103 8.56 6.81 -13.82
C ILE A 103 10.00 6.86 -13.32
N MET A 104 10.22 7.30 -12.08
CA MET A 104 11.56 7.34 -11.50
C MET A 104 12.18 5.95 -11.34
N ALA A 105 11.38 4.92 -11.06
CA ALA A 105 11.87 3.56 -10.93
C ALA A 105 12.14 2.90 -12.27
N GLU A 106 11.22 2.98 -13.23
CA GLU A 106 11.31 2.34 -14.54
C GLU A 106 12.39 3.01 -15.42
N ILE A 107 12.34 4.34 -15.51
CA ILE A 107 13.17 5.12 -16.44
C ILE A 107 14.41 5.68 -15.74
N GLY A 108 14.21 6.25 -14.55
CA GLY A 108 15.27 6.90 -13.80
C GLY A 108 16.22 5.96 -13.06
N GLY A 109 15.98 4.64 -13.09
CA GLY A 109 16.81 3.64 -12.42
C GLY A 109 16.75 3.71 -10.89
N LEU A 110 15.72 4.36 -10.32
CA LEU A 110 15.50 4.41 -8.88
C LEU A 110 15.11 3.01 -8.39
N GLN A 111 15.89 2.48 -7.47
CA GLN A 111 15.50 1.24 -6.79
C GLN A 111 14.52 1.56 -5.67
N VAL A 112 13.36 0.90 -5.71
CA VAL A 112 12.28 1.08 -4.73
C VAL A 112 12.05 -0.23 -4.01
N SER A 113 12.07 -0.21 -2.68
CA SER A 113 11.78 -1.36 -1.84
C SER A 113 10.78 -0.97 -0.77
N ILE A 114 9.72 -1.77 -0.64
CA ILE A 114 8.65 -1.58 0.35
C ILE A 114 8.73 -2.71 1.36
N ARG A 115 8.80 -2.36 2.63
CA ARG A 115 8.72 -3.32 3.75
C ARG A 115 7.55 -2.95 4.65
N GLN A 116 6.93 -3.94 5.25
CA GLN A 116 5.84 -3.73 6.18
C GLN A 116 5.85 -4.73 7.33
N ILE A 117 5.32 -4.32 8.47
CA ILE A 117 5.06 -5.16 9.64
C ILE A 117 3.62 -4.92 10.06
N ALA A 118 2.77 -5.97 9.99
CA ALA A 118 1.43 -5.90 10.55
C ALA A 118 1.49 -6.03 12.08
N MET A 119 0.79 -5.15 12.77
CA MET A 119 0.68 -5.14 14.22
C MET A 119 -0.76 -5.44 14.63
N PRO A 120 -0.99 -6.03 15.83
CA PRO A 120 -2.34 -6.19 16.36
C PRO A 120 -3.02 -4.82 16.50
N GLY A 121 -4.31 -4.73 16.19
CA GLY A 121 -5.13 -3.58 16.54
C GLY A 121 -5.63 -3.68 17.98
N ASP A 122 -6.06 -2.55 18.53
CA ASP A 122 -6.55 -2.49 19.91
C ASP A 122 -8.02 -2.91 20.02
N THR A 123 -8.76 -2.84 18.93
CA THR A 123 -10.19 -3.16 18.88
C THR A 123 -10.54 -4.08 17.72
N ALA A 124 -11.69 -4.76 17.82
CA ALA A 124 -12.22 -5.59 16.74
C ALA A 124 -12.46 -4.73 15.47
N GLY A 125 -11.95 -5.21 14.35
CA GLY A 125 -12.05 -4.48 13.08
C GLY A 125 -11.02 -3.38 12.87
N GLU A 126 -10.12 -3.15 13.83
CA GLU A 126 -8.97 -2.25 13.66
C GLU A 126 -7.68 -3.03 13.46
N THR A 127 -6.81 -2.50 12.63
CA THR A 127 -5.48 -3.06 12.36
C THR A 127 -4.46 -1.95 12.27
N HIS A 128 -3.21 -2.26 12.59
CA HIS A 128 -2.09 -1.36 12.44
C HIS A 128 -1.03 -2.00 11.55
N SER A 129 -0.33 -1.18 10.78
CA SER A 129 0.85 -1.57 10.03
C SER A 129 1.93 -0.52 10.14
N GLU A 130 3.16 -0.97 10.23
CA GLU A 130 4.35 -0.13 10.08
C GLU A 130 4.91 -0.33 8.68
N TRP A 131 5.16 0.76 7.98
CA TRP A 131 5.62 0.79 6.60
C TRP A 131 6.98 1.45 6.51
N THR A 132 7.81 0.92 5.64
CA THR A 132 9.10 1.50 5.28
C THR A 132 9.24 1.47 3.76
N LEU A 133 9.50 2.61 3.17
CA LEU A 133 9.83 2.81 1.76
C LEU A 133 11.31 3.19 1.69
N ASP A 134 12.11 2.33 1.11
CA ASP A 134 13.52 2.59 0.86
C ASP A 134 13.72 2.94 -0.62
N LEU A 135 14.33 4.07 -0.88
CA LEU A 135 14.65 4.58 -2.21
C LEU A 135 16.16 4.68 -2.35
N VAL A 136 16.71 4.11 -3.42
CA VAL A 136 18.15 4.15 -3.72
C VAL A 136 18.34 4.67 -5.14
N GLY A 137 18.96 5.84 -5.26
CA GLY A 137 19.31 6.44 -6.55
C GLY A 137 20.52 5.77 -7.20
N VAL A 138 20.71 6.00 -8.50
CA VAL A 138 21.88 5.49 -9.27
C VAL A 138 23.21 5.98 -8.72
N SER A 139 23.23 7.13 -8.04
CA SER A 139 24.41 7.65 -7.31
C SER A 139 24.76 6.84 -6.06
N GLY A 140 23.90 5.90 -5.63
CA GLY A 140 23.99 5.20 -4.35
C GLY A 140 23.45 6.01 -3.17
N ARG A 141 22.92 7.23 -3.38
CA ARG A 141 22.24 7.99 -2.32
C ARG A 141 20.92 7.30 -1.94
N THR A 142 20.65 7.29 -0.66
CA THR A 142 19.46 6.63 -0.10
C THR A 142 18.53 7.64 0.56
N CYS A 143 17.23 7.38 0.46
CA CYS A 143 16.18 8.05 1.23
C CYS A 143 15.24 6.96 1.77
N THR A 144 15.00 6.96 3.06
CA THR A 144 14.05 6.04 3.71
C THR A 144 12.93 6.85 4.32
N VAL A 145 11.70 6.49 4.00
CA VAL A 145 10.48 7.06 4.60
C VAL A 145 9.76 5.94 5.35
N SER A 146 9.39 6.20 6.58
CA SER A 146 8.58 5.27 7.37
C SER A 146 7.36 5.97 7.95
N TRP A 147 6.29 5.22 8.13
CA TRP A 147 5.04 5.68 8.74
C TRP A 147 4.27 4.50 9.31
N ARG A 148 3.29 4.80 10.15
CA ARG A 148 2.30 3.84 10.61
C ARG A 148 0.95 4.12 9.98
N ALA A 149 0.20 3.07 9.71
CA ALA A 149 -1.17 3.14 9.21
C ALA A 149 -2.11 2.42 10.19
N LEU A 150 -3.12 3.14 10.67
CA LEU A 150 -4.29 2.58 11.36
C LEU A 150 -5.39 2.38 10.31
N ARG A 151 -5.95 1.18 10.21
CA ARG A 151 -7.07 0.88 9.33
C ARG A 151 -8.27 0.37 10.10
N LYS A 152 -9.47 0.81 9.68
CA LYS A 152 -10.75 0.25 10.14
C LYS A 152 -11.39 -0.51 8.99
N TRP A 153 -11.83 -1.72 9.32
CA TRP A 153 -12.42 -2.66 8.37
C TRP A 153 -13.93 -2.78 8.58
N ASN A 154 -14.68 -2.73 7.49
CA ASN A 154 -16.07 -3.13 7.44
C ASN A 154 -16.20 -4.33 6.49
N GLY A 155 -16.45 -5.51 7.06
CA GLY A 155 -16.38 -6.73 6.30
C GLY A 155 -15.01 -6.92 5.64
N SER A 156 -14.94 -7.01 4.31
CA SER A 156 -13.71 -7.22 3.54
C SER A 156 -13.03 -5.92 3.08
N ARG A 157 -13.57 -4.75 3.44
CA ARG A 157 -13.12 -3.46 2.92
C ARG A 157 -12.60 -2.55 4.01
N VAL A 158 -11.55 -1.80 3.71
CA VAL A 158 -11.06 -0.70 4.52
C VAL A 158 -11.99 0.49 4.31
N VAL A 159 -12.58 1.01 5.39
CA VAL A 159 -13.48 2.17 5.38
C VAL A 159 -12.81 3.43 5.95
N TYR A 160 -11.71 3.26 6.68
CA TYR A 160 -10.94 4.36 7.26
C TYR A 160 -9.46 3.99 7.29
N GLU A 161 -8.60 4.93 6.93
CA GLU A 161 -7.15 4.82 7.08
C GLU A 161 -6.57 6.12 7.64
N HIS A 162 -5.67 6.00 8.61
CA HIS A 162 -4.96 7.13 9.19
C HIS A 162 -3.46 6.87 9.21
N HIS A 163 -2.69 7.79 8.59
CA HIS A 163 -1.24 7.75 8.57
C HIS A 163 -0.65 8.64 9.66
N TYR A 164 0.27 8.10 10.45
CA TYR A 164 0.88 8.79 11.59
C TYR A 164 2.33 8.35 11.81
N GLU A 165 3.04 9.05 12.69
CA GLU A 165 4.46 8.79 13.01
C GLU A 165 5.36 8.77 11.77
N HIS A 166 5.20 9.76 10.89
CA HIS A 166 6.02 9.88 9.71
C HIS A 166 7.45 10.25 10.07
N GLN A 167 8.41 9.50 9.53
CA GLN A 167 9.84 9.73 9.69
C GLN A 167 10.54 9.64 8.34
N GLN A 168 11.55 10.47 8.15
CA GLN A 168 12.41 10.42 6.99
C GLN A 168 13.86 10.41 7.44
N SER A 169 14.66 9.54 6.85
CA SER A 169 16.10 9.48 7.02
C SER A 169 16.81 9.45 5.67
N GLY A 170 18.07 9.88 5.65
CA GLY A 170 18.79 10.13 4.42
C GLY A 170 18.47 11.52 3.83
N GLY A 171 19.16 11.89 2.76
CA GLY A 171 18.92 13.17 2.07
C GLY A 171 17.79 13.06 1.05
N PRO A 172 17.21 14.20 0.63
CA PRO A 172 16.30 14.19 -0.49
C PRO A 172 17.04 13.67 -1.73
N LEU A 173 16.38 12.82 -2.52
CA LEU A 173 16.87 12.44 -3.83
C LEU A 173 16.71 13.63 -4.79
N THR A 174 17.71 13.82 -5.62
CA THR A 174 17.75 14.89 -6.62
C THR A 174 17.77 14.31 -8.02
N MET A 175 17.63 15.13 -9.05
CA MET A 175 17.75 14.68 -10.43
C MET A 175 19.08 13.99 -10.71
N ALA A 176 20.17 14.35 -10.02
CA ALA A 176 21.46 13.69 -10.14
C ALA A 176 21.49 12.24 -9.57
N ASP A 177 20.45 11.85 -8.84
CA ASP A 177 20.30 10.50 -8.29
C ASP A 177 19.49 9.58 -9.23
N LEU A 178 19.04 10.10 -10.39
CA LEU A 178 18.33 9.34 -11.41
C LEU A 178 19.25 9.12 -12.64
N SER A 179 19.01 8.03 -13.38
CA SER A 179 19.67 7.79 -14.66
C SER A 179 19.07 8.70 -15.75
N PHE A 180 19.90 9.41 -16.49
CA PHE A 180 19.47 10.39 -17.49
C PHE A 180 19.60 9.91 -18.93
N ASP A 181 19.90 8.65 -19.18
CA ASP A 181 20.02 8.12 -20.55
C ASP A 181 18.73 8.30 -21.39
N VAL A 182 17.63 8.69 -20.74
CA VAL A 182 16.34 8.91 -21.37
C VAL A 182 16.19 10.30 -21.97
N PHE A 183 16.86 11.33 -21.39
CA PHE A 183 16.73 12.71 -21.93
C PHE A 183 17.50 12.91 -23.22
N GLU A 184 18.58 12.15 -23.48
CA GLU A 184 19.29 12.20 -24.74
C GLU A 184 18.44 11.63 -25.91
N GLN A 185 17.47 10.75 -25.66
CA GLN A 185 16.58 10.20 -26.69
C GLN A 185 15.44 11.15 -27.09
N TYR A 186 15.06 12.10 -26.24
CA TYR A 186 13.99 13.06 -26.55
C TYR A 186 14.49 14.35 -27.20
N ASP A 187 15.74 14.77 -26.95
CA ASP A 187 16.31 15.95 -27.61
C ASP A 187 16.59 15.73 -29.11
N CYS A 188 16.81 14.48 -29.54
CA CYS A 188 17.01 14.16 -30.96
C CYS A 188 15.73 14.21 -31.82
N ALA A 189 14.54 14.33 -31.22
CA ALA A 189 13.27 14.35 -31.96
C ALA A 189 12.71 15.76 -32.22
N LEU A 190 13.38 16.80 -31.76
CA LEU A 190 12.95 18.21 -31.93
C LEU A 190 13.77 18.98 -32.96
N GLU A 191 14.72 18.35 -33.65
CA GLU A 191 15.55 19.00 -34.71
C GLU A 191 15.22 18.53 -36.13
N GLU A 192 13.96 18.25 -36.48
CA GLU A 192 13.51 18.12 -37.87
C GLU A 192 12.33 19.03 -38.19
#